data_9284af2006c87d5d3f2db02b9b86c72c
#
_entry.id   9284af2006c87d5d3f2db02b9b86c72c
#
_cell.length_a   1.000
_cell.length_b   1.000
_cell.length_c   1.000
_cell.angle_alpha   90.00
_cell.angle_beta   90.00
_cell.angle_gamma   90.00
#
_symmetry.space_group_name_H-M   'P 1'
#
loop_
_entity.id
_entity.type
_entity.pdbx_description
1 polymer ?
#
loop_
_entity_poly.entity_id
_entity_poly.type
_entity_poly.pdbx_seq_one_letter_code
_entity_poly.pdbx_strand_id
1 'polypeptide(L)'
;LLVGGSTRIPAVQDKVRQLTGKEPSKSLNPDECVAIGAAIQGGKLAGDAGAGDILLLDVTPLSLAIETMGGVATKLIERNTTIPTRKSQIFSTAADNQTAVDIHVVQGEREFAKDNKTLGQFRLDGILPARRGVPQIEVTFDIDANGIVNVSAKDLGTGKEQHITITSGSNMSEAD
;
A
#
# COMPACT_ATOMS: atom_id res chain seq x y z
N LEU A 1 -12.31 -19.06 11.27
CA LEU A 1 -12.94 -18.20 12.26
C LEU A 1 -13.88 -17.21 11.58
N LEU A 2 -15.10 -17.04 12.12
CA LEU A 2 -16.06 -16.05 11.65
C LEU A 2 -15.88 -14.75 12.41
N VAL A 3 -15.72 -13.63 11.68
CA VAL A 3 -15.49 -12.29 12.23
C VAL A 3 -16.45 -11.29 11.58
N GLY A 4 -17.00 -10.39 12.40
CA GLY A 4 -17.97 -9.38 12.01
C GLY A 4 -19.42 -9.85 12.05
N GLY A 5 -20.34 -8.94 12.36
CA GLY A 5 -21.76 -9.23 12.56
C GLY A 5 -22.44 -9.88 11.37
N SER A 6 -22.04 -9.54 10.14
CA SER A 6 -22.59 -10.13 8.91
C SER A 6 -22.35 -11.65 8.80
N THR A 7 -21.36 -12.21 9.51
CA THR A 7 -21.10 -13.66 9.54
C THR A 7 -22.12 -14.45 10.34
N ARG A 8 -23.04 -13.78 11.04
CA ARG A 8 -24.20 -14.39 11.70
C ARG A 8 -25.28 -14.85 10.71
N ILE A 9 -25.26 -14.33 9.48
CA ILE A 9 -26.22 -14.70 8.44
C ILE A 9 -25.99 -16.16 8.02
N PRO A 10 -27.00 -17.05 8.10
CA PRO A 10 -26.83 -18.47 7.76
C PRO A 10 -26.27 -18.71 6.36
N ALA A 11 -26.72 -17.96 5.36
CA ALA A 11 -26.24 -18.09 3.99
C ALA A 11 -24.74 -17.84 3.85
N VAL A 12 -24.16 -16.92 4.66
CA VAL A 12 -22.72 -16.67 4.70
C VAL A 12 -21.98 -17.89 5.25
N GLN A 13 -22.49 -18.47 6.35
CA GLN A 13 -21.91 -19.65 6.95
C GLN A 13 -21.97 -20.88 6.03
N ASP A 14 -23.11 -21.07 5.34
CA ASP A 14 -23.27 -22.14 4.36
C ASP A 14 -22.32 -21.97 3.17
N LYS A 15 -22.13 -20.73 2.71
CA LYS A 15 -21.16 -20.44 1.65
C LYS A 15 -19.73 -20.75 2.05
N VAL A 16 -19.36 -20.43 3.29
CA VAL A 16 -18.02 -20.75 3.84
C VAL A 16 -17.83 -22.28 3.88
N ARG A 17 -18.83 -23.05 4.35
CA ARG A 17 -18.78 -24.53 4.33
C ARG A 17 -18.60 -25.08 2.91
N GLN A 18 -19.35 -24.56 1.94
CA GLN A 18 -19.25 -24.97 0.53
C GLN A 18 -17.86 -24.73 -0.06
N LEU A 19 -17.26 -23.55 0.23
CA LEU A 19 -15.98 -23.16 -0.33
C LEU A 19 -14.80 -23.85 0.33
N THR A 20 -14.86 -24.07 1.65
CA THR A 20 -13.71 -24.59 2.42
C THR A 20 -13.82 -26.09 2.72
N GLY A 21 -15.00 -26.68 2.60
CA GLY A 21 -15.27 -28.06 3.04
C GLY A 21 -15.19 -28.26 4.56
N LYS A 22 -15.10 -27.17 5.33
CA LYS A 22 -14.94 -27.21 6.79
C LYS A 22 -16.06 -26.46 7.50
N GLU A 23 -16.40 -26.90 8.70
CA GLU A 23 -17.30 -26.16 9.59
C GLU A 23 -16.62 -24.87 10.05
N PRO A 24 -17.26 -23.70 9.86
CA PRO A 24 -16.69 -22.44 10.33
C PRO A 24 -16.66 -22.38 11.87
N SER A 25 -15.53 -21.96 12.41
CA SER A 25 -15.38 -21.80 13.87
C SER A 25 -16.20 -20.63 14.37
N LYS A 26 -16.97 -20.89 15.42
CA LYS A 26 -17.82 -19.93 16.15
C LYS A 26 -17.37 -19.78 17.62
N SER A 27 -16.12 -20.13 17.91
CA SER A 27 -15.59 -20.17 19.27
C SER A 27 -15.48 -18.81 19.95
N LEU A 28 -15.43 -17.74 19.16
CA LEU A 28 -15.40 -16.36 19.63
C LEU A 28 -16.66 -15.61 19.16
N ASN A 29 -17.05 -14.60 19.91
CA ASN A 29 -18.09 -13.67 19.48
C ASN A 29 -17.60 -12.88 18.25
N PRO A 30 -18.26 -12.99 17.08
CA PRO A 30 -17.81 -12.36 15.87
C PRO A 30 -17.79 -10.82 15.94
N ASP A 31 -18.58 -10.22 16.83
CA ASP A 31 -18.64 -8.77 17.02
C ASP A 31 -17.45 -8.26 17.85
N GLU A 32 -16.84 -9.11 18.67
CA GLU A 32 -15.75 -8.77 19.60
C GLU A 32 -14.38 -9.20 19.12
N CYS A 33 -14.28 -10.06 18.10
CA CYS A 33 -13.03 -10.66 17.63
C CYS A 33 -11.96 -9.60 17.31
N VAL A 34 -12.34 -8.49 16.67
CA VAL A 34 -11.40 -7.43 16.30
C VAL A 34 -10.86 -6.73 17.53
N ALA A 35 -11.72 -6.41 18.50
CA ALA A 35 -11.31 -5.77 19.75
C ALA A 35 -10.38 -6.67 20.58
N ILE A 36 -10.70 -7.97 20.65
CA ILE A 36 -9.87 -8.96 21.34
C ILE A 36 -8.49 -9.07 20.67
N GLY A 37 -8.46 -9.16 19.34
CA GLY A 37 -7.20 -9.21 18.58
C GLY A 37 -6.35 -7.95 18.76
N ALA A 38 -6.97 -6.77 18.75
CA ALA A 38 -6.31 -5.51 19.01
C ALA A 38 -5.72 -5.43 20.43
N ALA A 39 -6.47 -5.92 21.44
CA ALA A 39 -6.00 -5.98 22.82
C ALA A 39 -4.78 -6.90 22.98
N ILE A 40 -4.79 -8.07 22.35
CA ILE A 40 -3.65 -9.02 22.37
C ILE A 40 -2.42 -8.37 21.70
N GLN A 41 -2.59 -7.73 20.55
CA GLN A 41 -1.49 -7.03 19.86
C GLN A 41 -0.96 -5.86 20.68
N GLY A 42 -1.84 -5.08 21.33
CA GLY A 42 -1.47 -4.00 22.24
C GLY A 42 -0.67 -4.50 23.43
N GLY A 43 -1.09 -5.60 24.05
CA GLY A 43 -0.36 -6.26 25.15
C GLY A 43 1.04 -6.71 24.71
N LYS A 44 1.17 -7.29 23.51
CA LYS A 44 2.47 -7.67 22.95
C LYS A 44 3.40 -6.46 22.78
N LEU A 45 2.90 -5.34 22.23
CA LEU A 45 3.66 -4.11 22.05
C LEU A 45 4.07 -3.48 23.40
N ALA A 46 3.24 -3.65 24.43
CA ALA A 46 3.54 -3.21 25.79
C ALA A 46 4.51 -4.14 26.57
N GLY A 47 4.88 -5.29 25.98
CA GLY A 47 5.75 -6.27 26.61
C GLY A 47 5.05 -7.15 27.65
N ASP A 48 3.74 -7.31 27.56
CA ASP A 48 2.96 -8.17 28.45
C ASP A 48 3.29 -9.65 28.20
N ALA A 49 3.81 -10.34 29.21
CA ALA A 49 4.17 -11.75 29.13
C ALA A 49 2.97 -12.68 28.84
N GLY A 50 1.75 -12.24 29.11
CA GLY A 50 0.51 -12.97 28.81
C GLY A 50 0.12 -12.98 27.33
N ALA A 51 0.67 -12.07 26.52
CA ALA A 51 0.32 -11.94 25.10
C ALA A 51 0.98 -13.00 24.19
N GLY A 52 1.90 -13.82 24.71
CA GLY A 52 2.55 -14.92 23.99
C GLY A 52 3.48 -14.50 22.85
N ASP A 53 4.19 -15.47 22.27
CA ASP A 53 5.09 -15.30 21.10
C ASP A 53 4.31 -15.38 19.78
N ILE A 54 3.32 -14.52 19.60
CA ILE A 54 2.60 -14.44 18.33
C ILE A 54 3.41 -13.62 17.34
N LEU A 55 3.85 -14.26 16.25
CA LEU A 55 4.41 -13.56 15.10
C LEU A 55 3.27 -13.03 14.24
N LEU A 56 3.13 -11.70 14.19
CA LEU A 56 2.23 -11.02 13.27
C LEU A 56 3.05 -10.43 12.13
N LEU A 57 2.79 -10.91 10.92
CA LEU A 57 3.34 -10.34 9.69
C LEU A 57 2.21 -9.60 8.98
N ASP A 58 2.40 -8.31 8.76
CA ASP A 58 1.46 -7.51 7.99
C ASP A 58 1.89 -7.43 6.52
N VAL A 59 0.95 -7.19 5.64
CA VAL A 59 1.19 -7.11 4.19
C VAL A 59 0.45 -5.93 3.59
N THR A 60 0.96 -5.43 2.46
CA THR A 60 0.20 -4.48 1.64
C THR A 60 -0.93 -5.22 0.90
N PRO A 61 -2.20 -4.81 1.06
CA PRO A 61 -3.32 -5.57 0.48
C PRO A 61 -3.45 -5.41 -1.03
N LEU A 62 -2.98 -4.29 -1.59
CA LEU A 62 -3.06 -3.94 -3.00
C LEU A 62 -1.69 -3.48 -3.51
N SER A 63 -1.42 -3.71 -4.80
CA SER A 63 -0.20 -3.24 -5.44
C SER A 63 -0.11 -1.72 -5.46
N LEU A 64 1.11 -1.21 -5.28
CA LEU A 64 1.45 0.20 -5.39
C LEU A 64 2.23 0.43 -6.67
N ALA A 65 1.83 1.42 -7.43
CA ALA A 65 2.34 1.71 -8.75
C ALA A 65 2.49 3.21 -9.00
N ILE A 66 3.26 3.57 -10.02
CA ILE A 66 3.24 4.91 -10.60
C ILE A 66 2.71 4.86 -12.02
N GLU A 67 2.14 5.97 -12.46
CA GLU A 67 1.78 6.15 -13.87
C GLU A 67 3.03 6.36 -14.71
N THR A 68 3.13 5.59 -15.78
CA THR A 68 4.21 5.70 -16.77
C THR A 68 3.65 6.04 -18.14
N MET A 69 4.54 6.14 -19.13
CA MET A 69 4.18 6.51 -20.50
C MET A 69 3.03 5.65 -21.03
N GLY A 70 2.02 6.32 -21.63
CA GLY A 70 0.81 5.66 -22.11
C GLY A 70 -0.28 5.46 -21.04
N GLY A 71 -0.12 6.04 -19.84
CA GLY A 71 -1.08 5.90 -18.74
C GLY A 71 -1.05 4.55 -18.04
N VAL A 72 0.00 3.76 -18.24
CA VAL A 72 0.15 2.42 -17.66
C VAL A 72 0.55 2.53 -16.19
N ALA A 73 -0.05 1.71 -15.34
CA ALA A 73 0.32 1.57 -13.93
C ALA A 73 1.50 0.59 -13.81
N THR A 74 2.71 1.14 -13.64
CA THR A 74 3.92 0.34 -13.42
C THR A 74 4.08 0.05 -11.94
N LYS A 75 3.93 -1.22 -11.56
CA LYS A 75 3.97 -1.68 -10.17
C LYS A 75 5.41 -1.69 -9.64
N LEU A 76 5.62 -1.10 -8.46
CA LEU A 76 6.87 -1.18 -7.71
C LEU A 76 6.75 -2.13 -6.53
N ILE A 77 5.59 -2.16 -5.88
CA ILE A 77 5.30 -3.08 -4.78
C ILE A 77 4.05 -3.88 -5.14
N GLU A 78 4.22 -5.19 -5.24
CA GLU A 78 3.13 -6.11 -5.51
C GLU A 78 2.24 -6.32 -4.27
N ARG A 79 0.95 -6.59 -4.51
CA ARG A 79 0.03 -6.97 -3.42
C ARG A 79 0.58 -8.14 -2.61
N ASN A 80 0.22 -8.19 -1.34
CA ASN A 80 0.65 -9.21 -0.38
C ASN A 80 2.17 -9.20 -0.09
N THR A 81 2.87 -8.12 -0.42
CA THR A 81 4.26 -7.93 0.02
C THR A 81 4.26 -7.64 1.52
N THR A 82 5.09 -8.37 2.26
CA THR A 82 5.27 -8.16 3.71
C THR A 82 5.85 -6.79 3.99
N ILE A 83 5.30 -6.09 4.97
CA ILE A 83 5.80 -4.79 5.44
C ILE A 83 6.49 -4.95 6.82
N PRO A 84 7.51 -4.09 7.13
CA PRO A 84 8.02 -2.98 6.32
C PRO A 84 8.75 -3.43 5.05
N THR A 85 8.72 -2.62 4.00
CA THR A 85 9.41 -2.91 2.74
C THR A 85 9.85 -1.63 2.02
N ARG A 86 10.92 -1.73 1.24
CA ARG A 86 11.43 -0.65 0.41
C ARG A 86 11.76 -1.19 -0.98
N LYS A 87 11.30 -0.49 -2.02
CA LYS A 87 11.56 -0.82 -3.42
C LYS A 87 11.87 0.45 -4.20
N SER A 88 12.89 0.37 -5.04
CA SER A 88 13.30 1.45 -5.94
C SER A 88 13.35 0.96 -7.37
N GLN A 89 13.02 1.85 -8.31
CA GLN A 89 13.16 1.60 -9.73
C GLN A 89 13.56 2.89 -10.44
N ILE A 90 14.41 2.78 -11.46
CA ILE A 90 14.85 3.92 -12.27
C ILE A 90 13.90 4.07 -13.45
N PHE A 91 13.42 5.30 -13.62
CA PHE A 91 12.62 5.77 -14.74
C PHE A 91 13.34 6.88 -15.47
N SER A 92 12.80 7.32 -16.58
CA SER A 92 13.38 8.40 -17.39
C SER A 92 12.31 9.35 -17.94
N THR A 93 12.74 10.37 -18.64
CA THR A 93 11.87 11.33 -19.33
C THR A 93 11.27 10.72 -20.59
N ALA A 94 10.04 11.14 -20.93
CA ALA A 94 9.28 10.69 -22.10
C ALA A 94 9.52 11.56 -23.34
N ALA A 95 9.99 12.81 -23.15
CA ALA A 95 10.21 13.77 -24.21
C ALA A 95 11.62 14.35 -24.16
N ASP A 96 12.11 14.82 -25.32
CA ASP A 96 13.38 15.54 -25.41
C ASP A 96 13.30 16.89 -24.69
N ASN A 97 14.37 17.25 -23.99
CA ASN A 97 14.49 18.50 -23.22
C ASN A 97 13.44 18.66 -22.10
N GLN A 98 12.88 17.57 -21.62
CA GLN A 98 11.94 17.57 -20.50
C GLN A 98 12.67 17.90 -19.20
N THR A 99 12.24 18.98 -18.51
CA THR A 99 12.89 19.50 -17.30
C THR A 99 12.15 19.16 -16.01
N ALA A 100 11.02 18.47 -16.10
CA ALA A 100 10.22 18.03 -14.97
C ALA A 100 9.50 16.71 -15.25
N VAL A 101 9.22 15.95 -14.20
CA VAL A 101 8.37 14.75 -14.25
C VAL A 101 7.29 14.83 -13.18
N ASP A 102 6.08 14.43 -13.55
CA ASP A 102 4.98 14.28 -12.60
C ASP A 102 4.93 12.81 -12.15
N ILE A 103 4.98 12.60 -10.85
CA ILE A 103 4.88 11.28 -10.23
C ILE A 103 3.46 11.11 -9.72
N HIS A 104 2.68 10.32 -10.42
CA HIS A 104 1.30 9.96 -10.05
C HIS A 104 1.30 8.59 -9.41
N VAL A 105 1.03 8.55 -8.10
CA VAL A 105 1.03 7.32 -7.28
C VAL A 105 -0.36 6.75 -7.23
N VAL A 106 -0.49 5.48 -7.60
CA VAL A 106 -1.77 4.78 -7.64
C VAL A 106 -1.70 3.44 -6.91
N GLN A 107 -2.86 2.98 -6.46
CA GLN A 107 -3.03 1.70 -5.77
C GLN A 107 -4.10 0.86 -6.48
N GLY A 108 -3.78 -0.38 -6.77
CA GLY A 108 -4.71 -1.33 -7.36
C GLY A 108 -4.06 -2.27 -8.35
N GLU A 109 -4.91 -3.10 -8.97
CA GLU A 109 -4.48 -4.20 -9.84
C GLU A 109 -4.77 -3.94 -11.33
N ARG A 110 -5.36 -2.79 -11.67
CA ARG A 110 -5.72 -2.45 -13.05
C ARG A 110 -4.48 -2.03 -13.84
N GLU A 111 -4.49 -2.32 -15.13
CA GLU A 111 -3.40 -2.03 -16.05
C GLU A 111 -3.15 -0.52 -16.22
N PHE A 112 -4.22 0.28 -16.29
CA PHE A 112 -4.11 1.73 -16.48
C PHE A 112 -4.24 2.48 -15.15
N ALA A 113 -3.42 3.51 -14.98
CA ALA A 113 -3.40 4.32 -13.75
C ALA A 113 -4.76 4.94 -13.44
N LYS A 114 -5.49 5.41 -14.47
CA LYS A 114 -6.83 6.03 -14.34
C LYS A 114 -7.89 5.09 -13.73
N ASP A 115 -7.69 3.78 -13.84
CA ASP A 115 -8.64 2.76 -13.38
C ASP A 115 -8.29 2.28 -11.95
N ASN A 116 -7.22 2.81 -11.37
CA ASN A 116 -6.76 2.53 -10.02
C ASN A 116 -7.06 3.72 -9.10
N LYS A 117 -6.94 3.49 -7.80
CA LYS A 117 -7.12 4.55 -6.78
C LYS A 117 -5.89 5.45 -6.76
N THR A 118 -6.06 6.73 -7.03
CA THR A 118 -5.00 7.73 -6.82
C THR A 118 -4.73 7.88 -5.32
N LEU A 119 -3.46 7.74 -4.92
CA LEU A 119 -2.99 7.98 -3.56
C LEU A 119 -2.40 9.37 -3.39
N GLY A 120 -1.77 9.88 -4.44
CA GLY A 120 -1.18 11.21 -4.44
C GLY A 120 -0.44 11.50 -5.73
N GLN A 121 -0.04 12.76 -5.87
CA GLN A 121 0.73 13.23 -7.01
C GLN A 121 1.69 14.31 -6.56
N PHE A 122 2.91 14.30 -7.09
CA PHE A 122 3.90 15.34 -6.87
C PHE A 122 4.79 15.51 -8.11
N ARG A 123 5.48 16.66 -8.18
CA ARG A 123 6.31 17.01 -9.32
C ARG A 123 7.77 17.15 -8.91
N LEU A 124 8.65 16.50 -9.64
CA LEU A 124 10.09 16.72 -9.58
C LEU A 124 10.49 17.59 -10.77
N ASP A 125 11.01 18.77 -10.50
CA ASP A 125 11.49 19.73 -11.48
C ASP A 125 13.00 19.94 -11.38
N GLY A 126 13.54 20.75 -12.32
CA GLY A 126 14.95 21.06 -12.38
C GLY A 126 15.83 19.92 -12.89
N ILE A 127 15.27 19.03 -13.67
CA ILE A 127 15.98 18.03 -14.46
C ILE A 127 16.72 18.76 -15.58
N LEU A 128 17.99 18.45 -15.81
CA LEU A 128 18.76 19.05 -16.90
C LEU A 128 18.19 18.61 -18.25
N PRO A 129 18.01 19.55 -19.20
CA PRO A 129 17.56 19.23 -20.54
C PRO A 129 18.49 18.20 -21.19
N ALA A 130 17.89 17.12 -21.68
CA ALA A 130 18.59 16.04 -22.37
C ALA A 130 17.62 15.33 -23.31
N ARG A 131 18.14 14.45 -24.16
CA ARG A 131 17.27 13.56 -24.96
C ARG A 131 16.42 12.68 -24.05
N ARG A 132 15.21 12.35 -24.50
CA ARG A 132 14.34 11.38 -23.81
C ARG A 132 15.10 10.10 -23.48
N GLY A 133 14.87 9.55 -22.32
CA GLY A 133 15.51 8.31 -21.85
C GLY A 133 16.92 8.50 -21.26
N VAL A 134 17.52 9.71 -21.32
CA VAL A 134 18.84 9.98 -20.76
C VAL A 134 18.79 10.30 -19.26
N PRO A 135 17.92 11.20 -18.76
CA PRO A 135 17.82 11.43 -17.33
C PRO A 135 17.44 10.16 -16.57
N GLN A 136 18.02 9.99 -15.38
CA GLN A 136 17.72 8.85 -14.51
C GLN A 136 17.02 9.34 -13.25
N ILE A 137 15.75 8.97 -13.13
CA ILE A 137 14.89 9.34 -12.00
C ILE A 137 14.65 8.08 -11.19
N GLU A 138 15.26 8.00 -10.01
CA GLU A 138 15.01 6.92 -9.06
C GLU A 138 13.73 7.21 -8.29
N VAL A 139 12.74 6.36 -8.45
CA VAL A 139 11.51 6.40 -7.65
C VAL A 139 11.58 5.30 -6.60
N THR A 140 11.42 5.69 -5.34
CA THR A 140 11.49 4.80 -4.19
C THR A 140 10.16 4.81 -3.45
N PHE A 141 9.63 3.61 -3.19
CA PHE A 141 8.52 3.36 -2.28
C PHE A 141 9.08 2.79 -0.99
N ASP A 142 8.75 3.40 0.13
CA ASP A 142 9.15 2.98 1.47
C ASP A 142 7.89 2.86 2.34
N ILE A 143 7.54 1.64 2.77
CA ILE A 143 6.39 1.37 3.63
C ILE A 143 6.92 0.96 4.99
N ASP A 144 6.54 1.69 6.01
CA ASP A 144 6.92 1.36 7.39
C ASP A 144 6.04 0.24 8.00
N ALA A 145 6.36 -0.16 9.21
CA ALA A 145 5.61 -1.20 9.93
C ALA A 145 4.16 -0.79 10.25
N ASN A 146 3.82 0.49 10.21
CA ASN A 146 2.48 1.02 10.43
C ASN A 146 1.68 1.14 9.13
N GLY A 147 2.28 0.80 7.97
CA GLY A 147 1.64 0.90 6.68
C GLY A 147 1.65 2.30 6.06
N ILE A 148 2.43 3.23 6.63
CA ILE A 148 2.63 4.57 6.07
C ILE A 148 3.54 4.45 4.86
N VAL A 149 3.11 4.98 3.73
CA VAL A 149 3.83 4.93 2.45
C VAL A 149 4.51 6.27 2.19
N ASN A 150 5.84 6.25 2.08
CA ASN A 150 6.62 7.38 1.59
C ASN A 150 7.07 7.08 0.17
N VAL A 151 6.80 8.00 -0.74
CA VAL A 151 7.25 7.90 -2.13
C VAL A 151 8.18 9.07 -2.40
N SER A 152 9.40 8.78 -2.85
CA SER A 152 10.36 9.79 -3.27
C SER A 152 10.76 9.59 -4.73
N ALA A 153 11.09 10.69 -5.40
CA ALA A 153 11.68 10.70 -6.72
C ALA A 153 12.94 11.56 -6.70
N LYS A 154 14.05 11.00 -7.14
CA LYS A 154 15.36 11.64 -7.15
C LYS A 154 15.97 11.61 -8.55
N ASP A 155 16.33 12.78 -9.06
CA ASP A 155 17.17 12.89 -10.25
C ASP A 155 18.63 12.57 -9.88
N LEU A 156 19.13 11.45 -10.38
CA LEU A 156 20.51 11.00 -10.11
C LEU A 156 21.57 11.90 -10.75
N GLY A 157 21.21 12.69 -11.78
CA GLY A 157 22.11 13.62 -12.44
C GLY A 157 22.32 14.92 -11.65
N THR A 158 21.26 15.49 -11.09
CA THR A 158 21.30 16.76 -10.34
C THR A 158 21.30 16.58 -8.82
N GLY A 159 20.90 15.41 -8.34
CA GLY A 159 20.68 15.14 -6.92
C GLY A 159 19.40 15.74 -6.34
N LYS A 160 18.57 16.42 -7.17
CA LYS A 160 17.28 16.95 -6.73
C LYS A 160 16.31 15.85 -6.39
N GLU A 161 15.56 16.04 -5.31
CA GLU A 161 14.63 15.06 -4.79
C GLU A 161 13.33 15.74 -4.35
N GLN A 162 12.22 15.06 -4.56
CA GLN A 162 10.90 15.40 -4.02
C GLN A 162 10.25 14.13 -3.45
N HIS A 163 9.37 14.31 -2.48
CA HIS A 163 8.67 13.20 -1.85
C HIS A 163 7.25 13.56 -1.45
N ILE A 164 6.45 12.53 -1.25
CA ILE A 164 5.11 12.61 -0.66
C ILE A 164 4.97 11.52 0.39
N THR A 165 4.32 11.85 1.50
CA THR A 165 3.92 10.87 2.51
C THR A 165 2.43 10.62 2.38
N ILE A 166 2.06 9.36 2.19
CA ILE A 166 0.68 8.91 2.04
C ILE A 166 0.30 8.22 3.35
N THR A 167 -0.48 8.89 4.16
CA THR A 167 -1.17 8.27 5.28
C THR A 167 -2.46 7.67 4.75
N SER A 168 -2.78 6.43 5.12
CA SER A 168 -4.10 5.87 4.82
C SER A 168 -5.14 6.82 5.40
N GLY A 169 -5.72 7.65 4.53
CA GLY A 169 -6.83 8.49 4.92
C GLY A 169 -7.96 7.57 5.38
N SER A 170 -8.28 7.59 6.65
CA SER A 170 -9.60 7.18 7.08
C SER A 170 -10.58 8.03 6.29
N ASN A 171 -11.59 7.43 5.67
CA ASN A 171 -12.72 8.17 5.09
C ASN A 171 -13.54 8.90 6.17
N MET A 172 -12.99 9.08 7.36
CA MET A 172 -13.59 9.84 8.46
C MET A 172 -13.10 11.27 8.34
N SER A 173 -14.04 12.21 8.25
CA SER A 173 -13.75 13.62 8.36
C SER A 173 -13.39 13.96 9.81
N GLU A 174 -12.62 15.03 10.05
CA GLU A 174 -12.34 15.52 11.42
C GLU A 174 -13.61 15.87 12.21
N ALA A 175 -14.78 15.82 11.59
CA ALA A 175 -16.09 16.12 12.18
C ALA A 175 -16.86 14.87 12.64
N ASP A 176 -16.37 13.67 12.36
CA ASP A 176 -16.94 12.40 12.78
C ASP A 176 -16.20 11.84 14.01
#